data_24eddea3e2f688ea1e48371ca889f16d
#
_entry.id   24eddea3e2f688ea1e48371ca889f16d
#
_cell.length_a   1.000
_cell.length_b   1.000
_cell.length_c   1.000
_cell.angle_alpha   90.00
_cell.angle_beta   90.00
_cell.angle_gamma   90.00
#
_symmetry.space_group_name_H-M   'P 1'
#
loop_
_entity.id
_entity.type
_entity.pdbx_description
1 polymer ?
#
loop_
_entity_poly.entity_id
_entity_poly.type
_entity_poly.pdbx_seq_one_letter_code
_entity_poly.pdbx_strand_id
1 'polypeptide(L)'
;MKTELLMLAIVQSQDAESATQALTQAGLRVTRMGSVGGFLRTANVTLLLGLKRDEMPRAIQRLTEQCHERTMFVNAAAEVASWHGGFIAPIEVTVGGATVFALPVERFARFGAQPESAVSAAQEAGMKLVIAIVPQEHSDAILDALMAAEYRATRISTTGGFFRRGNATLLVGVEADQVEDVLKCIEAVCASVASTANLQTSCATVFVLNAEQHIRI
;
A
#
# COMPACT_ATOMS: atom_id res chain seq x y z
N MET A 1 -3.87 18.15 -7.52
CA MET A 1 -2.41 17.90 -7.19
C MET A 1 -1.94 16.75 -8.05
N LYS A 2 -0.86 16.89 -8.83
CA LYS A 2 -0.40 15.80 -9.72
C LYS A 2 0.45 14.80 -8.93
N THR A 3 -0.09 13.62 -8.62
CA THR A 3 0.68 12.52 -8.03
C THR A 3 1.54 11.88 -9.12
N GLU A 4 2.85 11.81 -8.91
CA GLU A 4 3.84 11.36 -9.90
C GLU A 4 4.55 10.07 -9.45
N LEU A 5 4.61 9.84 -8.14
CA LEU A 5 5.26 8.69 -7.53
C LEU A 5 4.33 8.01 -6.53
N LEU A 6 4.37 6.69 -6.50
CA LEU A 6 3.92 5.88 -5.38
C LEU A 6 5.12 5.44 -4.57
N MET A 7 5.20 5.92 -3.34
CA MET A 7 6.20 5.50 -2.37
C MET A 7 5.66 4.36 -1.52
N LEU A 8 6.41 3.28 -1.45
CA LEU A 8 6.21 2.16 -0.54
C LEU A 8 7.32 2.21 0.50
N ALA A 9 7.00 2.46 1.75
CA ALA A 9 7.97 2.43 2.84
C ALA A 9 7.63 1.28 3.80
N ILE A 10 8.50 0.29 3.86
CA ILE A 10 8.37 -0.85 4.77
C ILE A 10 9.12 -0.51 6.04
N VAL A 11 8.40 -0.42 7.15
CA VAL A 11 8.91 -0.05 8.47
C VAL A 11 8.51 -1.11 9.49
N GLN A 12 9.22 -1.17 10.61
CA GLN A 12 8.80 -2.04 11.71
C GLN A 12 7.50 -1.54 12.35
N SER A 13 6.69 -2.46 12.85
CA SER A 13 5.39 -2.16 13.47
C SER A 13 5.52 -1.15 14.63
N GLN A 14 6.61 -1.21 15.38
CA GLN A 14 6.85 -0.30 16.50
C GLN A 14 7.15 1.15 16.08
N ASP A 15 7.70 1.36 14.86
CA ASP A 15 7.99 2.69 14.32
C ASP A 15 6.85 3.24 13.45
N ALA A 16 5.90 2.36 13.08
CA ALA A 16 4.87 2.69 12.09
C ALA A 16 3.93 3.82 12.53
N GLU A 17 3.63 3.92 13.82
CA GLU A 17 2.74 4.97 14.34
C GLU A 17 3.42 6.33 14.28
N SER A 18 4.65 6.45 14.84
CA SER A 18 5.43 7.69 14.84
C SER A 18 5.77 8.14 13.42
N ALA A 19 6.17 7.21 12.54
CA ALA A 19 6.42 7.50 11.14
C ALA A 19 5.17 8.01 10.41
N THR A 20 4.01 7.36 10.63
CA THR A 20 2.73 7.80 10.05
C THR A 20 2.36 9.21 10.51
N GLN A 21 2.51 9.48 11.81
CA GLN A 21 2.20 10.78 12.39
C GLN A 21 3.12 11.88 11.84
N ALA A 22 4.42 11.63 11.77
CA ALA A 22 5.40 12.59 11.23
C ALA A 22 5.14 12.92 9.76
N LEU A 23 4.82 11.92 8.95
CA LEU A 23 4.45 12.10 7.55
C LEU A 23 3.15 12.89 7.39
N THR A 24 2.14 12.60 8.21
CA THR A 24 0.84 13.31 8.19
C THR A 24 1.00 14.76 8.62
N GLN A 25 1.80 15.04 9.65
CA GLN A 25 2.13 16.41 10.09
C GLN A 25 2.90 17.20 9.01
N ALA A 26 3.68 16.50 8.18
CA ALA A 26 4.30 17.10 7.00
C ALA A 26 3.33 17.33 5.83
N GLY A 27 2.02 17.09 6.03
CA GLY A 27 0.98 17.28 5.00
C GLY A 27 0.90 16.15 3.98
N LEU A 28 1.58 15.02 4.20
CA LEU A 28 1.56 13.87 3.31
C LEU A 28 0.44 12.90 3.71
N ARG A 29 -0.26 12.35 2.70
CA ARG A 29 -1.31 11.35 2.94
C ARG A 29 -0.69 9.96 2.98
N VAL A 30 -0.96 9.23 4.05
CA VAL A 30 -0.38 7.91 4.31
C VAL A 30 -1.48 6.87 4.44
N THR A 31 -1.34 5.77 3.71
CA THR A 31 -2.14 4.55 3.91
C THR A 31 -1.24 3.47 4.49
N ARG A 32 -1.69 2.83 5.57
CA ARG A 32 -0.94 1.78 6.26
C ARG A 32 -1.44 0.41 5.87
N MET A 33 -0.53 -0.50 5.56
CA MET A 33 -0.81 -1.91 5.30
C MET A 33 0.01 -2.76 6.27
N GLY A 34 -0.67 -3.56 7.11
CA GLY A 34 0.01 -4.52 7.97
C GLY A 34 0.57 -5.68 7.14
N SER A 35 1.79 -6.07 7.41
CA SER A 35 2.42 -7.26 6.84
C SER A 35 3.21 -8.01 7.92
N VAL A 36 3.37 -9.31 7.75
CA VAL A 36 4.20 -10.14 8.63
C VAL A 36 5.42 -10.58 7.84
N GLY A 37 6.60 -10.20 8.31
CA GLY A 37 7.87 -10.63 7.71
C GLY A 37 8.12 -12.12 7.93
N GLY A 38 8.63 -12.82 6.90
CA GLY A 38 8.88 -14.26 6.96
C GLY A 38 10.03 -14.66 7.88
N PHE A 39 11.13 -13.91 7.88
CA PHE A 39 12.38 -14.32 8.51
C PHE A 39 12.36 -14.28 10.06
N LEU A 40 11.79 -13.25 10.66
CA LEU A 40 11.75 -13.11 12.13
C LEU A 40 10.33 -13.14 12.70
N ARG A 41 9.32 -13.38 11.87
CA ARG A 41 7.89 -13.22 12.22
C ARG A 41 7.58 -11.87 12.88
N THR A 42 8.46 -10.88 12.70
CA THR A 42 8.22 -9.53 13.19
C THR A 42 7.16 -8.87 12.31
N ALA A 43 6.19 -8.25 12.96
CA ALA A 43 5.16 -7.48 12.27
C ALA A 43 5.81 -6.25 11.61
N ASN A 44 5.67 -6.14 10.31
CA ASN A 44 6.04 -4.96 9.54
C ASN A 44 4.78 -4.20 9.10
N VAL A 45 4.96 -2.94 8.80
CA VAL A 45 3.91 -2.10 8.21
C VAL A 45 4.46 -1.49 6.94
N THR A 46 3.72 -1.61 5.85
CA THR A 46 4.02 -0.90 4.62
C THR A 46 3.19 0.37 4.57
N LEU A 47 3.86 1.50 4.45
CA LEU A 47 3.25 2.82 4.27
C LEU A 47 3.19 3.12 2.78
N LEU A 48 1.99 3.43 2.28
CA LEU A 48 1.73 3.83 0.90
C LEU A 48 1.50 5.33 0.86
N LEU A 49 2.27 6.04 0.03
CA LEU A 49 2.17 7.48 -0.16
C LEU A 49 2.15 7.82 -1.65
N GLY A 50 1.12 8.54 -2.09
CA GLY A 50 1.13 9.18 -3.40
C GLY A 50 1.79 10.56 -3.28
N LEU A 51 2.90 10.78 -3.98
CA LEU A 51 3.75 11.96 -3.85
C LEU A 51 3.99 12.64 -5.20
N LYS A 52 4.29 13.94 -5.15
CA LYS A 52 5.06 14.62 -6.20
C LYS A 52 6.54 14.31 -6.03
N ARG A 53 7.31 14.46 -7.09
CA ARG A 53 8.77 14.24 -7.04
C ARG A 53 9.47 15.12 -6.01
N ASP A 54 9.05 16.39 -5.89
CA ASP A 54 9.61 17.37 -4.95
C ASP A 54 9.25 17.09 -3.47
N GLU A 55 8.24 16.27 -3.21
CA GLU A 55 7.84 15.87 -1.87
C GLU A 55 8.67 14.69 -1.33
N MET A 56 9.34 13.95 -2.20
CA MET A 56 10.09 12.74 -1.84
C MET A 56 11.20 12.99 -0.80
N PRO A 57 12.07 14.02 -0.93
CA PRO A 57 13.12 14.28 0.07
C PRO A 57 12.55 14.52 1.47
N ARG A 58 11.43 15.25 1.55
CA ARG A 58 10.74 15.52 2.82
C ARG A 58 10.18 14.24 3.43
N ALA A 59 9.59 13.36 2.60
CA ALA A 59 9.08 12.08 3.09
C ALA A 59 10.19 11.18 3.63
N ILE A 60 11.32 11.07 2.92
CA ILE A 60 12.51 10.32 3.35
C ILE A 60 13.04 10.87 4.66
N GLN A 61 13.20 12.20 4.77
CA GLN A 61 13.67 12.83 6.00
C GLN A 61 12.80 12.44 7.21
N ARG A 62 11.47 12.51 7.07
CA ARG A 62 10.55 12.13 8.17
C ARG A 62 10.66 10.66 8.54
N LEU A 63 10.87 9.77 7.57
CA LEU A 63 11.10 8.36 7.85
C LEU A 63 12.43 8.15 8.58
N THR A 64 13.50 8.80 8.15
CA THR A 64 14.82 8.71 8.79
C THR A 64 14.79 9.19 10.25
N GLU A 65 14.00 10.22 10.55
CA GLU A 65 13.84 10.74 11.91
C GLU A 65 13.07 9.79 12.84
N GLN A 66 12.26 8.86 12.31
CA GLN A 66 11.37 8.01 13.09
C GLN A 66 11.74 6.53 13.07
N CYS A 67 12.43 6.06 12.05
CA CYS A 67 12.76 4.66 11.86
C CYS A 67 14.23 4.42 12.16
N HIS A 68 14.51 3.71 13.26
CA HIS A 68 15.87 3.50 13.73
C HIS A 68 16.26 2.02 13.67
N GLU A 69 17.52 1.76 13.31
CA GLU A 69 18.11 0.43 13.45
C GLU A 69 18.29 0.09 14.92
N ARG A 70 18.05 -1.17 15.27
CA ARG A 70 18.17 -1.73 16.61
C ARG A 70 18.75 -3.11 16.55
N THR A 71 19.56 -3.43 17.53
CA THR A 71 20.07 -4.78 17.75
C THR A 71 19.06 -5.60 18.54
N MET A 72 18.73 -6.78 18.03
CA MET A 72 17.89 -7.77 18.71
C MET A 72 18.63 -9.10 18.83
N PHE A 73 18.43 -9.80 19.94
CA PHE A 73 18.88 -11.17 20.11
C PHE A 73 17.72 -12.13 19.77
N VAL A 74 17.93 -12.97 18.77
CA VAL A 74 16.96 -13.98 18.35
C VAL A 74 17.45 -15.35 18.83
N ASN A 75 16.64 -16.00 19.63
CA ASN A 75 16.89 -17.38 19.98
C ASN A 75 16.58 -18.24 18.74
N ALA A 76 17.57 -18.96 18.24
CA ALA A 76 17.33 -19.94 17.18
C ALA A 76 16.25 -20.89 17.64
N ALA A 77 15.25 -21.09 16.79
CA ALA A 77 13.99 -21.74 17.13
C ALA A 77 14.20 -23.04 17.89
N ALA A 78 13.36 -23.26 18.88
CA ALA A 78 13.31 -24.48 19.70
C ALA A 78 13.22 -25.80 18.92
N GLU A 79 12.86 -25.73 17.64
CA GLU A 79 12.84 -26.85 16.70
C GLU A 79 14.22 -27.44 16.42
N VAL A 80 15.29 -26.67 16.44
CA VAL A 80 16.66 -27.15 16.23
C VAL A 80 17.26 -27.67 17.56
N ALA A 81 16.82 -27.15 18.69
CA ALA A 81 17.30 -27.55 20.01
C ALA A 81 16.89 -28.97 20.41
N SER A 82 15.79 -29.51 19.83
CA SER A 82 15.29 -30.85 20.15
C SER A 82 16.15 -31.98 19.56
N TRP A 83 17.01 -31.70 18.58
CA TRP A 83 17.78 -32.73 17.88
C TRP A 83 19.20 -32.96 18.42
N HIS A 84 19.81 -32.02 19.15
CA HIS A 84 21.22 -32.10 19.52
C HIS A 84 21.55 -31.75 20.97
N GLY A 85 20.58 -31.46 21.85
CA GLY A 85 20.83 -31.23 23.30
C GLY A 85 21.83 -30.10 23.60
N GLY A 86 22.12 -29.23 22.64
CA GLY A 86 23.10 -28.16 22.74
C GLY A 86 22.47 -26.81 23.08
N PHE A 87 23.18 -26.03 23.89
CA PHE A 87 22.85 -24.64 24.17
C PHE A 87 23.09 -23.83 22.88
N ILE A 88 22.03 -23.39 22.20
CA ILE A 88 22.17 -22.51 21.04
C ILE A 88 22.26 -21.07 21.57
N ALA A 89 23.41 -20.43 21.39
CA ALA A 89 23.60 -19.03 21.77
C ALA A 89 22.64 -18.15 20.95
N PRO A 90 22.06 -17.10 21.57
CA PRO A 90 21.26 -16.12 20.85
C PRO A 90 22.08 -15.49 19.73
N ILE A 91 21.46 -15.36 18.56
CA ILE A 91 22.09 -14.70 17.41
C ILE A 91 21.72 -13.22 17.46
N GLU A 92 22.73 -12.38 17.38
CA GLU A 92 22.56 -10.93 17.28
C GLU A 92 22.16 -10.58 15.84
N VAL A 93 21.04 -9.87 15.68
CA VAL A 93 20.54 -9.40 14.38
C VAL A 93 20.18 -7.91 14.46
N THR A 94 20.56 -7.16 13.45
CA THR A 94 20.14 -5.77 13.30
C THR A 94 18.78 -5.73 12.61
N VAL A 95 17.83 -5.04 13.21
CA VAL A 95 16.47 -4.85 12.71
C VAL A 95 16.09 -3.37 12.78
N GLY A 96 15.10 -2.95 12.00
CA GLY A 96 14.62 -1.56 12.01
C GLY A 96 15.02 -0.80 10.77
N GLY A 97 15.01 0.52 10.88
CA GLY A 97 15.13 1.40 9.73
C GLY A 97 13.88 1.36 8.85
N ALA A 98 14.02 1.83 7.62
CA ALA A 98 12.97 1.82 6.61
C ALA A 98 13.52 1.36 5.25
N THR A 99 12.81 0.43 4.59
CA THR A 99 13.08 0.11 3.19
C THR A 99 12.09 0.86 2.33
N VAL A 100 12.57 1.69 1.40
CA VAL A 100 11.75 2.59 0.59
C VAL A 100 11.88 2.24 -0.88
N PHE A 101 10.73 2.04 -1.54
CA PHE A 101 10.61 1.94 -2.99
C PHE A 101 9.84 3.15 -3.51
N ALA A 102 10.29 3.74 -4.60
CA ALA A 102 9.59 4.81 -5.29
C ALA A 102 9.29 4.36 -6.72
N LEU A 103 8.01 4.27 -7.05
CA LEU A 103 7.53 3.75 -8.32
C LEU A 103 6.89 4.90 -9.11
N PRO A 104 7.24 5.09 -10.39
CA PRO A 104 6.56 6.06 -11.24
C PRO A 104 5.08 5.69 -11.38
N VAL A 105 4.19 6.68 -11.26
CA VAL A 105 2.76 6.52 -11.48
C VAL A 105 2.41 7.00 -12.87
N GLU A 106 1.85 6.12 -13.70
CA GLU A 106 1.37 6.48 -15.03
C GLU A 106 0.01 7.18 -14.97
N ARG A 107 -0.87 6.70 -14.12
CA ARG A 107 -2.18 7.30 -13.91
C ARG A 107 -2.56 7.27 -12.44
N PHE A 108 -3.09 8.40 -11.98
CA PHE A 108 -3.66 8.57 -10.65
C PHE A 108 -5.11 8.97 -10.78
N ALA A 109 -6.00 8.36 -10.03
CA ALA A 109 -7.40 8.75 -9.92
C ALA A 109 -7.88 8.70 -8.48
N ARG A 110 -8.73 9.63 -8.10
CA ARG A 110 -9.43 9.66 -6.82
C ARG A 110 -10.90 9.87 -7.09
N PHE A 111 -11.72 9.01 -6.55
CA PHE A 111 -13.16 9.07 -6.66
C PHE A 111 -13.78 9.45 -5.31
N GLY A 112 -14.87 10.22 -5.33
CA GLY A 112 -15.59 10.67 -4.13
C GLY A 112 -15.80 12.19 -4.10
N ALA A 113 -15.90 12.78 -2.90
CA ALA A 113 -16.30 14.18 -2.71
C ALA A 113 -15.40 15.22 -3.41
N GLN A 114 -14.15 14.90 -3.66
CA GLN A 114 -13.21 15.72 -4.43
C GLN A 114 -12.52 14.84 -5.46
N PRO A 115 -13.17 14.57 -6.61
CA PRO A 115 -12.58 13.72 -7.64
C PRO A 115 -11.34 14.38 -8.23
N GLU A 116 -10.33 13.59 -8.48
CA GLU A 116 -9.06 14.01 -9.07
C GLU A 116 -8.57 12.91 -10.00
N SER A 117 -8.12 13.26 -11.18
CA SER A 117 -7.48 12.34 -12.10
C SER A 117 -6.27 13.01 -12.75
N ALA A 118 -5.17 12.30 -12.85
CA ALA A 118 -3.97 12.72 -13.56
C ALA A 118 -3.39 11.55 -14.35
N VAL A 119 -3.04 11.80 -15.60
CA VAL A 119 -2.39 10.84 -16.49
C VAL A 119 -0.98 11.34 -16.77
N SER A 120 0.00 10.46 -16.67
CA SER A 120 1.37 10.76 -17.10
C SER A 120 1.45 10.73 -18.64
N ALA A 121 2.34 11.54 -19.21
CA ALA A 121 2.56 11.57 -20.65
C ALA A 121 3.18 10.27 -21.21
N ALA A 122 3.76 9.43 -20.37
CA ALA A 122 4.38 8.16 -20.75
C ALA A 122 3.39 7.01 -20.44
N GLN A 123 2.41 6.79 -21.31
CA GLN A 123 1.63 5.55 -21.33
C GLN A 123 2.35 4.56 -22.22
N GLU A 124 2.95 3.55 -21.61
CA GLU A 124 3.56 2.42 -22.32
C GLU A 124 2.53 1.32 -22.52
N ALA A 125 2.60 0.62 -23.66
CA ALA A 125 1.83 -0.61 -23.90
C ALA A 125 2.31 -1.71 -22.95
N GLY A 126 1.45 -2.69 -22.64
CA GLY A 126 1.79 -3.85 -21.81
C GLY A 126 0.98 -3.94 -20.53
N MET A 127 1.40 -4.84 -19.67
CA MET A 127 0.71 -5.10 -18.39
C MET A 127 0.81 -3.91 -17.43
N LYS A 128 -0.30 -3.64 -16.77
CA LYS A 128 -0.41 -2.61 -15.73
C LYS A 128 -0.84 -3.23 -14.42
N LEU A 129 -0.29 -2.70 -13.34
CA LEU A 129 -0.74 -2.98 -11.98
C LEU A 129 -1.60 -1.81 -11.50
N VAL A 130 -2.88 -2.07 -11.32
CA VAL A 130 -3.81 -1.12 -10.69
C VAL A 130 -3.84 -1.40 -9.20
N ILE A 131 -3.53 -0.39 -8.40
CA ILE A 131 -3.61 -0.42 -6.94
C ILE A 131 -4.73 0.52 -6.51
N ALA A 132 -5.83 -0.04 -6.00
CA ALA A 132 -6.96 0.73 -5.52
C ALA A 132 -7.06 0.65 -3.99
N ILE A 133 -6.97 1.80 -3.32
CA ILE A 133 -7.16 1.95 -1.88
C ILE A 133 -8.59 2.41 -1.65
N VAL A 134 -9.38 1.59 -0.97
CA VAL A 134 -10.82 1.77 -0.77
C VAL A 134 -11.20 1.60 0.70
N PRO A 135 -12.25 2.24 1.21
CA PRO A 135 -12.80 1.92 2.53
C PRO A 135 -13.20 0.44 2.59
N GLN A 136 -12.95 -0.21 3.73
CA GLN A 136 -13.27 -1.64 3.93
C GLN A 136 -14.75 -1.94 3.64
N GLU A 137 -15.64 -1.02 3.99
CA GLU A 137 -17.09 -1.13 3.77
C GLU A 137 -17.51 -1.17 2.31
N HIS A 138 -16.66 -0.68 1.38
CA HIS A 138 -16.94 -0.66 -0.08
C HIS A 138 -16.14 -1.71 -0.84
N SER A 139 -15.21 -2.40 -0.18
CA SER A 139 -14.28 -3.32 -0.84
C SER A 139 -14.98 -4.51 -1.48
N ASP A 140 -16.03 -5.05 -0.85
CA ASP A 140 -16.75 -6.20 -1.39
C ASP A 140 -17.54 -5.82 -2.65
N ALA A 141 -18.25 -4.69 -2.63
CA ALA A 141 -19.00 -4.21 -3.80
C ALA A 141 -18.09 -3.92 -5.00
N ILE A 142 -16.88 -3.37 -4.76
CA ILE A 142 -15.91 -3.11 -5.82
C ILE A 142 -15.33 -4.43 -6.35
N LEU A 143 -15.03 -5.39 -5.47
CA LEU A 143 -14.57 -6.72 -5.89
C LEU A 143 -15.62 -7.43 -6.75
N ASP A 144 -16.88 -7.42 -6.33
CA ASP A 144 -17.97 -8.05 -7.07
C ASP A 144 -18.13 -7.42 -8.45
N ALA A 145 -18.04 -6.08 -8.55
CA ALA A 145 -18.11 -5.37 -9.83
C ALA A 145 -16.93 -5.73 -10.75
N LEU A 146 -15.71 -5.82 -10.21
CA LEU A 146 -14.53 -6.23 -10.98
C LEU A 146 -14.65 -7.69 -11.42
N MET A 147 -15.11 -8.59 -10.57
CA MET A 147 -15.33 -10.01 -10.90
C MET A 147 -16.41 -10.19 -11.94
N ALA A 148 -17.51 -9.43 -11.87
CA ALA A 148 -18.58 -9.44 -12.88
C ALA A 148 -18.10 -8.98 -14.26
N ALA A 149 -17.07 -8.11 -14.29
CA ALA A 149 -16.39 -7.68 -15.51
C ALA A 149 -15.18 -8.58 -15.86
N GLU A 150 -15.08 -9.78 -15.27
CA GLU A 150 -14.04 -10.79 -15.50
C GLU A 150 -12.61 -10.35 -15.09
N TYR A 151 -12.45 -9.28 -14.32
CA TYR A 151 -11.16 -8.86 -13.79
C TYR A 151 -10.83 -9.61 -12.48
N ARG A 152 -9.59 -10.09 -12.40
CA ARG A 152 -9.08 -10.71 -11.18
C ARG A 152 -8.50 -9.66 -10.26
N ALA A 153 -9.01 -9.59 -9.06
CA ALA A 153 -8.50 -8.68 -8.04
C ALA A 153 -8.05 -9.45 -6.81
N THR A 154 -6.92 -9.05 -6.24
CA THR A 154 -6.44 -9.54 -4.95
C THR A 154 -6.67 -8.47 -3.90
N ARG A 155 -7.39 -8.82 -2.83
CA ARG A 155 -7.61 -7.91 -1.70
C ARG A 155 -6.57 -8.12 -0.62
N ILE A 156 -5.91 -7.04 -0.23
CA ILE A 156 -5.04 -6.97 0.94
C ILE A 156 -5.80 -6.18 2.00
N SER A 157 -6.21 -6.84 3.08
CA SER A 157 -6.89 -6.18 4.20
C SER A 157 -5.87 -5.41 5.02
N THR A 158 -6.13 -4.15 5.27
CA THR A 158 -5.30 -3.30 6.09
C THR A 158 -5.99 -3.08 7.43
N THR A 159 -5.45 -3.68 8.49
CA THR A 159 -5.83 -3.36 9.86
C THR A 159 -4.92 -2.26 10.35
N GLY A 160 -5.45 -1.08 10.49
CA GLY A 160 -4.63 -0.07 11.15
C GLY A 160 -5.10 1.34 10.93
N GLY A 161 -5.03 2.07 11.95
CA GLY A 161 -5.04 3.50 11.93
C GLY A 161 -6.15 4.11 12.74
N PHE A 162 -5.87 5.26 13.18
CA PHE A 162 -6.49 6.18 14.12
C PHE A 162 -8.02 6.35 14.02
N PHE A 163 -8.61 6.01 12.88
CA PHE A 163 -10.06 5.89 12.72
C PHE A 163 -10.42 4.41 12.54
N ARG A 164 -11.34 3.89 13.33
CA ARG A 164 -11.87 2.52 13.32
C ARG A 164 -12.50 2.07 11.97
N ARG A 165 -12.32 2.83 10.89
CA ARG A 165 -12.66 2.48 9.51
C ARG A 165 -11.41 1.99 8.82
N GLY A 166 -11.29 0.67 8.67
CA GLY A 166 -10.21 0.04 7.92
C GLY A 166 -10.28 0.42 6.45
N ASN A 167 -9.14 0.41 5.77
CA ASN A 167 -9.07 0.43 4.31
C ASN A 167 -8.73 -0.96 3.80
N ALA A 168 -9.16 -1.28 2.60
CA ALA A 168 -8.68 -2.42 1.82
C ALA A 168 -7.85 -1.90 0.65
N THR A 169 -6.83 -2.63 0.26
CA THR A 169 -6.06 -2.37 -0.95
C THR A 169 -6.34 -3.50 -1.95
N LEU A 170 -6.82 -3.15 -3.12
CA LEU A 170 -7.08 -4.08 -4.20
C LEU A 170 -5.95 -3.98 -5.22
N LEU A 171 -5.42 -5.13 -5.62
CA LEU A 171 -4.42 -5.27 -6.68
C LEU A 171 -5.09 -5.92 -7.89
N VAL A 172 -5.00 -5.26 -9.04
CA VAL A 172 -5.56 -5.76 -10.30
C VAL A 172 -4.49 -5.68 -11.38
N GLY A 173 -4.12 -6.83 -11.97
CA GLY A 173 -3.22 -6.88 -13.12
C GLY A 173 -4.04 -6.92 -14.42
N VAL A 174 -3.81 -5.98 -15.33
CA VAL A 174 -4.55 -5.85 -16.60
C VAL A 174 -3.66 -5.33 -17.72
N GLU A 175 -4.05 -5.54 -18.97
CA GLU A 175 -3.42 -4.90 -20.12
C GLU A 175 -3.74 -3.39 -20.15
N ALA A 176 -2.89 -2.63 -20.82
CA ALA A 176 -2.98 -1.16 -20.84
C ALA A 176 -4.34 -0.65 -21.38
N ASP A 177 -4.93 -1.33 -22.36
CA ASP A 177 -6.23 -1.00 -22.95
C ASP A 177 -7.42 -1.29 -22.00
N GLN A 178 -7.24 -2.18 -21.02
CA GLN A 178 -8.28 -2.56 -20.04
C GLN A 178 -8.31 -1.64 -18.80
N VAL A 179 -7.28 -0.82 -18.61
CA VAL A 179 -7.17 0.07 -17.44
C VAL A 179 -8.39 0.98 -17.31
N GLU A 180 -8.86 1.55 -18.44
CA GLU A 180 -10.00 2.47 -18.43
C GLU A 180 -11.28 1.79 -17.93
N ASP A 181 -11.51 0.53 -18.31
CA ASP A 181 -12.70 -0.22 -17.92
C ASP A 181 -12.66 -0.61 -16.45
N VAL A 182 -11.48 -0.98 -15.93
CA VAL A 182 -11.28 -1.19 -14.47
C VAL A 182 -11.59 0.08 -13.69
N LEU A 183 -11.11 1.24 -14.15
CA LEU A 183 -11.38 2.53 -13.49
C LEU A 183 -12.87 2.86 -13.50
N LYS A 184 -13.58 2.64 -14.64
CA LYS A 184 -15.04 2.83 -14.74
C LYS A 184 -15.81 1.92 -13.79
N CYS A 185 -15.40 0.65 -13.62
CA CYS A 185 -16.02 -0.26 -12.67
C CYS A 185 -15.92 0.29 -11.23
N ILE A 186 -14.74 0.76 -10.84
CA ILE A 186 -14.52 1.34 -9.51
C ILE A 186 -15.33 2.64 -9.34
N GLU A 187 -15.31 3.50 -10.35
CA GLU A 187 -16.03 4.78 -10.35
C GLU A 187 -17.54 4.59 -10.23
N ALA A 188 -18.11 3.63 -10.96
CA ALA A 188 -19.55 3.32 -10.94
C ALA A 188 -20.01 2.91 -9.53
N VAL A 189 -19.25 2.06 -8.84
CA VAL A 189 -19.54 1.69 -7.44
C VAL A 189 -19.43 2.91 -6.53
N CYS A 190 -18.38 3.70 -6.69
CA CYS A 190 -18.19 4.92 -5.91
C CYS A 190 -19.32 5.94 -6.11
N ALA A 191 -19.83 6.08 -7.33
CA ALA A 191 -20.96 6.96 -7.62
C ALA A 191 -22.27 6.45 -6.99
N SER A 192 -22.51 5.13 -6.99
CA SER A 192 -23.70 4.53 -6.37
C SER A 192 -23.69 4.73 -4.85
N VAL A 193 -22.52 4.61 -4.21
CA VAL A 193 -22.36 4.81 -2.76
C VAL A 193 -22.49 6.29 -2.38
N ALA A 194 -21.92 7.20 -3.19
CA ALA A 194 -22.02 8.64 -2.95
C ALA A 194 -23.47 9.16 -2.97
N SER A 195 -24.33 8.53 -3.76
CA SER A 195 -25.76 8.88 -3.82
C SER A 195 -26.56 8.47 -2.58
N THR A 196 -26.07 7.50 -1.80
CA THR A 196 -26.76 6.95 -0.61
C THR A 196 -26.21 7.48 0.71
N ALA A 197 -25.00 8.03 0.71
CA ALA A 197 -24.35 8.54 1.92
C ALA A 197 -23.80 9.95 1.66
N ASN A 198 -24.00 10.87 2.61
CA ASN A 198 -23.46 12.23 2.56
C ASN A 198 -21.94 12.20 2.79
N LEU A 199 -21.19 11.61 1.81
CA LEU A 199 -19.78 11.30 1.93
C LEU A 199 -18.91 12.52 1.72
N GLN A 200 -18.30 13.02 2.80
CA GLN A 200 -17.21 14.00 2.77
C GLN A 200 -15.84 13.35 2.49
N THR A 201 -15.76 12.03 2.35
CA THR A 201 -14.51 11.26 2.19
C THR A 201 -14.38 10.69 0.79
N SER A 202 -13.14 10.46 0.35
CA SER A 202 -12.84 9.76 -0.90
C SER A 202 -13.32 8.31 -0.84
N CYS A 203 -14.03 7.84 -1.87
CA CYS A 203 -14.47 6.46 -1.99
C CYS A 203 -13.34 5.54 -2.46
N ALA A 204 -12.50 5.99 -3.38
CA ALA A 204 -11.34 5.22 -3.82
C ALA A 204 -10.18 6.14 -4.21
N THR A 205 -8.96 5.67 -3.98
CA THR A 205 -7.72 6.25 -4.49
C THR A 205 -7.01 5.19 -5.30
N VAL A 206 -6.75 5.47 -6.57
CA VAL A 206 -6.22 4.50 -7.53
C VAL A 206 -4.91 4.99 -8.12
N PHE A 207 -3.94 4.08 -8.16
CA PHE A 207 -2.64 4.25 -8.83
C PHE A 207 -2.53 3.20 -9.92
N VAL A 208 -2.07 3.60 -11.09
CA VAL A 208 -1.73 2.71 -12.19
C VAL A 208 -0.23 2.78 -12.42
N LEU A 209 0.41 1.63 -12.36
CA LEU A 209 1.85 1.45 -12.48
C LEU A 209 2.16 0.56 -13.69
N ASN A 210 3.30 0.79 -14.33
CA ASN A 210 3.81 -0.14 -15.32
C ASN A 210 4.31 -1.43 -14.65
N ALA A 211 3.94 -2.59 -15.18
CA ALA A 211 4.48 -3.88 -14.76
C ALA A 211 5.44 -4.40 -15.83
N GLU A 212 6.75 -4.29 -15.60
CA GLU A 212 7.78 -4.71 -16.58
C GLU A 212 7.71 -6.21 -16.87
N GLN A 213 7.31 -7.02 -15.90
CA GLN A 213 7.11 -8.45 -16.04
C GLN A 213 5.89 -8.92 -15.27
N HIS A 214 5.06 -9.73 -15.92
CA HIS A 214 3.97 -10.46 -15.29
C HIS A 214 4.13 -11.94 -15.59
N ILE A 215 4.30 -12.75 -14.54
CA ILE A 215 4.44 -14.21 -14.66
C ILE A 215 3.27 -14.82 -13.88
N ARG A 216 2.53 -15.69 -14.56
CA ARG A 216 1.49 -16.50 -13.94
C ARG A 216 1.98 -17.94 -13.86
N ILE A 217 2.07 -18.46 -12.66
CA ILE A 217 2.49 -19.84 -12.37
C ILE A 217 1.26 -20.69 -12.13
#